data_46562921bda7581fa443a29a81e5df49
#
_entry.id   46562921bda7581fa443a29a81e5df49
#
_cell.length_a   1.000
_cell.length_b   1.000
_cell.length_c   1.000
_cell.angle_alpha   90.00
_cell.angle_beta   90.00
_cell.angle_gamma   90.00
#
_symmetry.space_group_name_H-M   'P 1'
#
loop_
_entity.id
_entity.type
_entity.pdbx_description
1 polymer ?
#
loop_
_entity_poly.entity_id
_entity_poly.type
_entity_poly.pdbx_seq_one_letter_code
_entity_poly.pdbx_strand_id
1 'polypeptide(L)' 'MSARHSWGLPQRFTHKTERACLNGCGIVKVTRHEGDAHWVEFWRDLERIDVDGKTPACERVMADA' A
#
# COMPACT_ATOMS: atom_id res chain seq x y z
N MET A 1 18.91 7.51 2.55
CA MET A 1 18.41 6.45 1.69
C MET A 1 16.92 6.32 1.83
N SER A 2 16.20 6.34 0.73
CA SER A 2 14.76 6.27 0.81
C SER A 2 14.32 4.84 1.12
N ALA A 3 13.35 4.71 2.02
CA ALA A 3 12.80 3.43 2.36
C ALA A 3 11.79 3.02 1.29
N ARG A 4 11.92 1.81 0.81
CA ARG A 4 11.01 1.27 -0.18
C ARG A 4 10.09 0.25 0.46
N HIS A 5 8.88 0.18 -0.05
CA HIS A 5 7.97 -0.86 0.37
C HIS A 5 8.35 -2.17 -0.29
N SER A 6 8.12 -3.26 0.43
CA SER A 6 8.27 -4.58 -0.13
C SER A 6 6.88 -5.19 -0.17
N TRP A 7 6.23 -5.08 -1.32
CA TRP A 7 4.85 -5.52 -1.45
C TRP A 7 4.77 -7.04 -1.49
N GLY A 8 3.90 -7.58 -0.67
CA GLY A 8 3.72 -9.02 -0.59
C GLY A 8 2.86 -9.57 -1.71
N LEU A 9 2.36 -10.77 -1.52
CA LEU A 9 1.55 -11.44 -2.51
C LEU A 9 0.24 -10.70 -2.70
N PRO A 10 -0.24 -10.60 -3.94
CA PRO A 10 -1.50 -9.90 -4.20
C PRO A 10 -2.69 -10.71 -3.71
N GLN A 11 -3.62 -10.02 -3.08
CA GLN A 11 -4.93 -10.59 -2.76
C GLN A 11 -5.93 -9.97 -3.71
N ARG A 12 -6.50 -10.79 -4.58
CA ARG A 12 -7.37 -10.29 -5.65
C ARG A 12 -8.82 -10.37 -5.24
N PHE A 13 -9.50 -9.27 -5.49
CA PHE A 13 -10.94 -9.16 -5.27
C PHE A 13 -11.59 -8.80 -6.60
N THR A 14 -12.92 -8.71 -6.62
CA THR A 14 -13.64 -8.46 -7.86
C THR A 14 -13.21 -7.16 -8.53
N HIS A 15 -13.05 -6.10 -7.75
CA HIS A 15 -12.76 -4.77 -8.30
C HIS A 15 -11.47 -4.18 -7.76
N LYS A 16 -10.67 -4.96 -7.06
CA LYS A 16 -9.44 -4.42 -6.50
C LYS A 16 -8.44 -5.54 -6.23
N THR A 17 -7.19 -5.15 -6.09
CA THR A 17 -6.13 -6.05 -5.69
C THR A 17 -5.36 -5.38 -4.55
N GLU A 18 -5.10 -6.11 -3.47
CA GLU A 18 -4.42 -5.56 -2.31
C GLU A 18 -3.08 -6.25 -2.09
N ARG A 19 -2.08 -5.47 -1.71
CA ARG A 19 -0.77 -6.00 -1.33
C ARG A 19 -0.32 -5.30 -0.06
N ALA A 20 0.07 -6.08 0.93
CA ALA A 20 0.56 -5.53 2.18
C ALA A 20 2.06 -5.36 2.12
N CYS A 21 2.57 -4.32 2.77
CA CYS A 21 4.00 -4.11 2.84
C CYS A 21 4.61 -5.10 3.83
N LEU A 22 5.62 -5.83 3.38
CA LEU A 22 6.27 -6.85 4.20
C LEU A 22 7.31 -6.25 5.15
N ASN A 23 7.56 -4.96 5.05
CA ASN A 23 8.52 -4.30 5.94
C ASN A 23 7.93 -3.92 7.29
N GLY A 24 6.67 -4.23 7.52
CA GLY A 24 6.06 -3.97 8.81
C GLY A 24 5.56 -2.56 9.01
N CYS A 25 5.50 -1.75 7.97
CA CYS A 25 5.00 -0.39 8.13
C CYS A 25 3.48 -0.31 8.22
N GLY A 26 2.80 -1.41 7.93
CA GLY A 26 1.35 -1.46 8.04
C GLY A 26 0.58 -0.89 6.86
N ILE A 27 1.28 -0.43 5.84
CA ILE A 27 0.63 0.16 4.68
C ILE A 27 0.22 -0.92 3.69
N VAL A 28 -0.99 -0.80 3.17
CA VAL A 28 -1.54 -1.71 2.17
C VAL A 28 -1.75 -0.93 0.89
N LYS A 29 -1.20 -1.45 -0.21
CA LYS A 29 -1.39 -0.87 -1.52
C LYS A 29 -2.62 -1.49 -2.15
N VAL A 30 -3.59 -0.66 -2.49
CA VAL A 30 -4.83 -1.11 -3.10
C VAL A 30 -4.87 -0.61 -4.54
N THR A 31 -4.90 -1.53 -5.49
CA THR A 31 -5.07 -1.20 -6.90
C THR A 31 -6.51 -1.44 -7.26
N ARG A 32 -7.19 -0.37 -7.65
CA ARG A 32 -8.61 -0.45 -7.97
C ARG A 32 -8.85 -0.50 -9.48
N HIS A 33 -9.86 -1.26 -9.86
CA HIS A 33 -10.26 -1.41 -11.26
C HIS A 33 -11.76 -1.21 -11.35
N GLU A 34 -12.17 -0.15 -12.04
CA GLU A 34 -13.60 0.09 -12.26
C GLU A 34 -13.80 0.46 -13.72
N GLY A 35 -14.37 -0.48 -14.48
CA GLY A 35 -14.53 -0.28 -15.90
C GLY A 35 -13.18 -0.08 -16.56
N ASP A 36 -13.03 1.02 -17.29
CA ASP A 36 -11.76 1.35 -17.93
C ASP A 36 -10.83 2.15 -17.05
N ALA A 37 -11.30 2.52 -15.86
CA ALA A 37 -10.49 3.32 -14.94
C ALA A 37 -9.80 2.43 -13.93
N HIS A 38 -8.57 2.78 -13.61
CA HIS A 38 -7.88 2.12 -12.51
C HIS A 38 -6.93 3.12 -11.85
N TRP A 39 -6.77 2.95 -10.55
CA TRP A 39 -5.92 3.83 -9.78
C TRP A 39 -5.41 3.08 -8.55
N VAL A 40 -4.47 3.69 -7.85
CA VAL A 40 -3.84 3.08 -6.68
C VAL A 40 -4.14 3.91 -5.45
N GLU A 41 -4.48 3.23 -4.36
CA GLU A 41 -4.70 3.85 -3.06
C GLU A 41 -3.76 3.21 -2.05
N PHE A 42 -3.44 3.96 -1.01
CA PHE A 42 -2.61 3.45 0.08
C PHE A 42 -3.36 3.62 1.39
N TRP A 43 -3.44 2.53 2.15
CA TRP A 43 -4.24 2.48 3.37
C TRP A 43 -3.39 1.98 4.53
N ARG A 44 -3.71 2.45 5.73
CA ARG A 44 -3.12 1.95 6.96
C ARG A 44 -4.17 2.04 8.05
N ASP A 45 -4.36 0.92 8.79
CA ASP A 45 -5.32 0.83 9.88
C ASP A 45 -6.72 1.27 9.45
N LEU A 46 -7.14 0.79 8.27
CA LEU A 46 -8.46 1.07 7.71
C LEU A 46 -8.67 2.54 7.34
N GLU A 47 -7.58 3.28 7.20
CA GLU A 47 -7.65 4.68 6.84
C GLU A 47 -6.80 4.94 5.60
N ARG A 48 -7.38 5.66 4.65
CA ARG A 48 -6.65 6.00 3.43
C ARG A 48 -5.65 7.10 3.73
N ILE A 49 -4.39 6.87 3.40
CA ILE A 49 -3.31 7.78 3.76
C ILE A 49 -2.56 8.38 2.59
N ASP A 50 -2.89 8.00 1.36
CA ASP A 50 -2.19 8.58 0.21
C ASP A 50 -2.62 10.03 0.03
N VAL A 51 -1.64 10.87 -0.32
CA VAL A 51 -1.88 12.27 -0.57
C VAL A 51 -1.54 12.53 -2.03
N ASP A 52 -2.51 13.06 -2.77
CA ASP A 52 -2.34 13.36 -4.18
C ASP A 52 -1.88 12.16 -5.00
N GLY A 53 -2.29 10.97 -4.59
CA GLY A 53 -1.97 9.75 -5.31
C GLY A 53 -0.52 9.32 -5.22
N LYS A 54 0.26 9.94 -4.35
CA LYS A 54 1.67 9.60 -4.22
C LYS A 54 1.85 8.45 -3.23
N THR A 55 2.86 7.65 -3.49
CA THR A 55 3.19 6.54 -2.59
C THR A 55 3.76 7.08 -1.29
N PRO A 56 3.13 6.77 -0.15
CA PRO A 56 3.69 7.21 1.12
C PRO A 56 5.00 6.50 1.43
N ALA A 57 5.82 7.13 2.23
CA ALA A 57 7.09 6.55 2.61
C ALA A 57 6.88 5.31 3.47
N CYS A 58 7.77 4.36 3.33
CA CYS A 58 7.73 3.16 4.15
C CYS A 58 8.30 3.48 5.54
N GLU A 59 7.43 3.52 6.52
CA GLU A 59 7.84 3.78 7.89
C GLU A 59 8.12 2.46 8.58
N ARG A 60 9.22 1.86 8.17
CA ARG A 60 9.62 0.60 8.75
C ARG A 60 9.86 0.77 10.24
N VAL A 61 9.20 -0.03 11.04
CA VAL A 61 9.43 -0.03 12.47
C VAL A 61 10.71 -0.80 12.69
N MET A 62 11.80 -0.07 12.85
CA MET A 62 13.07 -0.68 13.16
C MET A 62 13.13 -0.81 14.64
N ALA A 63 13.14 -1.96 15.00
CA ALA A 63 13.45 -2.12 16.37
C ALA A 63 14.83 -1.63 16.55
N ASP A 64 15.24 -1.14 16.63
CA ASP A 64 16.36 -0.96 16.76
C ASP A 64 16.95 -0.77 17.36
N ALA A 65 16.85 -0.93 17.31
CA ALA A 65 17.16 -0.79 17.65
C ALA A 65 17.83 -0.82 18.06
#